data_0ae242282b2206329fc3d73c46b73495
#
_entry.id   0ae242282b2206329fc3d73c46b73495
#
_cell.length_a   1.000
_cell.length_b   1.000
_cell.length_c   1.000
_cell.angle_alpha   90.00
_cell.angle_beta   90.00
_cell.angle_gamma   90.00
#
_symmetry.space_group_name_H-M   'P 1'
#
loop_
_entity.id
_entity.type
_entity.pdbx_description
1 polymer ?
#
loop_
_entity_poly.entity_id
_entity_poly.type
_entity_poly.pdbx_seq_one_letter_code
_entity_poly.pdbx_strand_id
1 'polypeptide(L)'
;MITTATIGYPRIGPKRELKKALESFWKGDIKENELQSTAKDLRKKNWEIQKENGIDLITSNDFSFYDQVLDTICLLGAVPDRYNWQGDDVDLKTYFAMARGSQTKELDVSALEMTKWFDTNYHYLVPELKSDQKFKISSQKPFEEFKEAQSAGYKTKPALLGPITFLLLSKSTEGKNTLDLLDNLLPVYLKIVKKLNDLGAEWIQIDEPIFVKDLDEGVVSKIKKTLNAIKEAAGNSKILLTTYFESIDQKVKEEVFASDVDAVHLDLVRGENNFNYIKDSNKTLSLGVINGRNIWKSDLTQII
;
A
#
# COMPACT_ATOMS: atom_id res chain seq x y z
N MET A 1 2.89 21.71 16.67
CA MET A 1 2.34 20.52 17.36
C MET A 1 2.95 19.31 16.69
N ILE A 2 3.55 18.41 17.47
CA ILE A 2 4.11 17.15 16.95
C ILE A 2 3.00 16.12 16.97
N THR A 3 2.86 15.36 15.88
CA THR A 3 1.88 14.29 15.72
C THR A 3 2.63 12.97 15.55
N THR A 4 2.25 11.96 16.31
CA THR A 4 2.83 10.61 16.20
C THR A 4 2.08 9.81 15.14
N ALA A 5 2.81 9.07 14.29
CA ALA A 5 2.24 8.28 13.21
C ALA A 5 3.00 6.96 13.01
N THR A 6 2.30 5.97 12.50
CA THR A 6 2.89 4.74 11.93
C THR A 6 2.57 4.70 10.44
N ILE A 7 3.45 4.10 9.63
CA ILE A 7 3.21 3.87 8.20
C ILE A 7 2.52 2.54 7.92
N GLY A 8 2.35 1.71 8.92
CA GLY A 8 1.69 0.40 8.90
C GLY A 8 1.98 -0.38 10.17
N TYR A 9 1.30 -1.52 10.34
CA TYR A 9 1.45 -2.38 11.50
C TYR A 9 1.59 -3.85 11.10
N PRO A 10 2.42 -4.67 11.81
CA PRO A 10 2.58 -6.09 11.50
C PRO A 10 1.28 -6.88 11.57
N ARG A 11 0.94 -7.59 10.49
CA ARG A 11 -0.36 -8.28 10.32
C ARG A 11 -0.45 -9.68 10.93
N ILE A 12 0.70 -10.33 11.18
CA ILE A 12 0.74 -11.77 11.52
C ILE A 12 0.10 -12.08 12.87
N GLY A 13 0.08 -11.12 13.80
CA GLY A 13 -0.35 -11.30 15.18
C GLY A 13 0.76 -11.87 16.07
N PRO A 14 0.76 -11.56 17.39
CA PRO A 14 1.82 -11.93 18.33
C PRO A 14 2.01 -13.43 18.53
N LYS A 15 0.97 -14.22 18.30
CA LYS A 15 0.98 -15.70 18.38
C LYS A 15 0.87 -16.35 17.00
N ARG A 16 1.13 -15.56 15.93
CA ARG A 16 1.03 -15.99 14.53
C ARG A 16 -0.40 -16.41 14.14
N GLU A 17 -1.39 -15.72 14.67
CA GLU A 17 -2.82 -16.06 14.51
C GLU A 17 -3.21 -16.05 13.03
N LEU A 18 -2.81 -15.01 12.27
CA LEU A 18 -3.12 -14.96 10.84
C LEU A 18 -2.51 -16.13 10.08
N LYS A 19 -1.24 -16.48 10.36
CA LYS A 19 -0.59 -17.60 9.69
C LYS A 19 -1.34 -18.91 9.93
N LYS A 20 -1.72 -19.18 11.19
CA LYS A 20 -2.45 -20.39 11.55
C LYS A 20 -3.82 -20.44 10.87
N ALA A 21 -4.55 -19.32 10.87
CA ALA A 21 -5.85 -19.23 10.21
C ALA A 21 -5.76 -19.46 8.70
N LEU A 22 -4.75 -18.86 8.03
CA LEU A 22 -4.50 -19.09 6.61
C LEU A 22 -4.18 -20.56 6.30
N GLU A 23 -3.30 -21.18 7.08
CA GLU A 23 -2.94 -22.60 6.90
C GLU A 23 -4.15 -23.51 7.10
N SER A 24 -5.00 -23.26 8.10
CA SER A 24 -6.25 -24.00 8.34
C SER A 24 -7.28 -23.77 7.23
N PHE A 25 -7.40 -22.55 6.73
CA PHE A 25 -8.28 -22.23 5.60
C PHE A 25 -7.86 -22.98 4.33
N TRP A 26 -6.56 -22.98 4.02
CA TRP A 26 -6.04 -23.69 2.84
C TRP A 26 -6.16 -25.21 2.92
N LYS A 27 -6.20 -25.78 4.13
CA LYS A 27 -6.49 -27.21 4.37
C LYS A 27 -7.99 -27.53 4.33
N GLY A 28 -8.85 -26.52 4.38
CA GLY A 28 -10.29 -26.68 4.49
C GLY A 28 -10.79 -26.95 5.92
N ASP A 29 -9.94 -26.77 6.93
CA ASP A 29 -10.28 -26.95 8.35
C ASP A 29 -11.21 -25.86 8.87
N ILE A 30 -11.11 -24.64 8.31
CA ILE A 30 -11.99 -23.50 8.62
C ILE A 30 -12.59 -22.92 7.34
N LYS A 31 -13.72 -22.24 7.49
CA LYS A 31 -14.43 -21.55 6.40
C LYS A 31 -13.93 -20.11 6.25
N GLU A 32 -14.30 -19.47 5.13
CA GLU A 32 -13.95 -18.09 4.83
C GLU A 32 -14.38 -17.10 5.91
N ASN A 33 -15.59 -17.26 6.47
CA ASN A 33 -16.08 -16.38 7.53
C ASN A 33 -15.24 -16.43 8.80
N GLU A 34 -14.65 -17.58 9.12
CA GLU A 34 -13.76 -17.76 10.29
C GLU A 34 -12.40 -17.10 10.03
N LEU A 35 -11.87 -17.22 8.80
CA LEU A 35 -10.66 -16.50 8.39
C LEU A 35 -10.89 -14.99 8.44
N GLN A 36 -12.00 -14.49 7.91
CA GLN A 36 -12.38 -13.08 7.94
C GLN A 36 -12.56 -12.57 9.39
N SER A 37 -13.17 -13.36 10.27
CA SER A 37 -13.30 -13.02 11.68
C SER A 37 -11.94 -12.88 12.36
N THR A 38 -11.03 -13.81 12.13
CA THR A 38 -9.65 -13.74 12.66
C THR A 38 -8.93 -12.48 12.18
N ALA A 39 -9.07 -12.15 10.90
CA ALA A 39 -8.50 -10.94 10.33
C ALA A 39 -9.05 -9.67 10.98
N LYS A 40 -10.36 -9.60 11.15
CA LYS A 40 -11.06 -8.48 11.82
C LYS A 40 -10.59 -8.29 13.26
N ASP A 41 -10.48 -9.37 14.03
CA ASP A 41 -10.01 -9.33 15.41
C ASP A 41 -8.56 -8.84 15.49
N LEU A 42 -7.71 -9.26 14.56
CA LEU A 42 -6.33 -8.79 14.47
C LEU A 42 -6.24 -7.31 14.13
N ARG A 43 -7.01 -6.83 13.13
CA ARG A 43 -7.04 -5.40 12.77
C ARG A 43 -7.47 -4.55 13.97
N LYS A 44 -8.58 -4.92 14.62
CA LYS A 44 -9.06 -4.22 15.80
C LYS A 44 -7.99 -4.14 16.90
N LYS A 45 -7.36 -5.28 17.21
CA LYS A 45 -6.27 -5.34 18.19
C LYS A 45 -5.07 -4.47 17.81
N ASN A 46 -4.71 -4.45 16.52
CA ASN A 46 -3.63 -3.62 16.04
C ASN A 46 -3.93 -2.11 16.20
N TRP A 47 -5.16 -1.68 15.93
CA TRP A 47 -5.58 -0.29 16.16
C TRP A 47 -5.61 0.06 17.65
N GLU A 48 -6.13 -0.85 18.49
CA GLU A 48 -6.17 -0.70 19.95
C GLU A 48 -4.77 -0.48 20.53
N ILE A 49 -3.83 -1.37 20.21
CA ILE A 49 -2.43 -1.28 20.68
C ILE A 49 -1.80 0.06 20.28
N GLN A 50 -1.97 0.51 19.04
CA GLN A 50 -1.43 1.78 18.58
C GLN A 50 -2.06 2.95 19.34
N LYS A 51 -3.37 2.94 19.51
CA LYS A 51 -4.09 3.99 20.25
C LYS A 51 -3.69 4.06 21.72
N GLU A 52 -3.60 2.93 22.40
CA GLU A 52 -3.18 2.84 23.81
C GLU A 52 -1.73 3.33 24.03
N ASN A 53 -0.88 3.20 23.00
CA ASN A 53 0.49 3.69 23.02
C ASN A 53 0.65 5.13 22.50
N GLY A 54 -0.46 5.88 22.34
CA GLY A 54 -0.42 7.31 22.03
C GLY A 54 -0.10 7.63 20.57
N ILE A 55 -0.39 6.71 19.63
CA ILE A 55 -0.27 7.03 18.20
C ILE A 55 -1.50 7.83 17.76
N ASP A 56 -1.27 9.01 17.19
CA ASP A 56 -2.31 9.92 16.74
C ASP A 56 -2.86 9.52 15.37
N LEU A 57 -1.98 9.18 14.41
CA LEU A 57 -2.35 8.79 13.04
C LEU A 57 -2.06 7.30 12.82
N ILE A 58 -3.08 6.50 13.03
CA ILE A 58 -3.07 5.05 12.84
C ILE A 58 -3.41 4.72 11.39
N THR A 59 -2.84 3.66 10.83
CA THR A 59 -3.16 3.18 9.47
C THR A 59 -4.37 2.23 9.47
N SER A 60 -5.11 2.25 8.37
CA SER A 60 -6.02 1.18 7.92
C SER A 60 -5.67 0.78 6.49
N ASN A 61 -6.17 -0.34 6.02
CA ASN A 61 -5.81 -0.96 4.74
C ASN A 61 -4.32 -1.37 4.65
N ASP A 62 -3.65 -1.52 5.77
CA ASP A 62 -2.27 -2.03 5.89
C ASP A 62 -2.22 -3.53 6.23
N PHE A 63 -3.38 -4.16 6.36
CA PHE A 63 -3.55 -5.59 6.62
C PHE A 63 -3.81 -6.36 5.33
N SER A 64 -2.96 -7.33 4.99
CA SER A 64 -3.11 -8.19 3.82
C SER A 64 -3.16 -9.67 4.24
N PHE A 65 -3.97 -10.48 3.57
CA PHE A 65 -3.89 -11.93 3.75
C PHE A 65 -2.58 -12.49 3.21
N TYR A 66 -2.05 -11.92 2.14
CA TYR A 66 -0.80 -12.35 1.53
C TYR A 66 0.19 -11.18 1.41
N ASP A 67 0.00 -10.25 0.48
CA ASP A 67 0.81 -9.03 0.34
C ASP A 67 -0.01 -7.85 -0.22
N GLN A 68 0.50 -6.64 -0.02
CA GLN A 68 -0.17 -5.40 -0.40
C GLN A 68 -0.23 -5.15 -1.90
N VAL A 69 0.70 -5.73 -2.68
CA VAL A 69 0.68 -5.62 -4.14
C VAL A 69 -0.41 -6.50 -4.70
N LEU A 70 -0.58 -7.72 -4.17
CA LEU A 70 -1.71 -8.58 -4.51
C LEU A 70 -3.05 -7.94 -4.16
N ASP A 71 -3.15 -7.30 -2.99
CA ASP A 71 -4.36 -6.54 -2.63
C ASP A 71 -4.64 -5.43 -3.66
N THR A 72 -3.58 -4.79 -4.18
CA THR A 72 -3.70 -3.75 -5.21
C THR A 72 -4.07 -4.34 -6.59
N ILE A 73 -3.55 -5.52 -6.95
CA ILE A 73 -4.00 -6.27 -8.15
C ILE A 73 -5.52 -6.47 -8.08
N CYS A 74 -6.01 -6.95 -6.92
CA CYS A 74 -7.45 -7.17 -6.72
C CYS A 74 -8.24 -5.86 -6.72
N LEU A 75 -7.73 -4.81 -6.07
CA LEU A 75 -8.39 -3.50 -6.02
C LEU A 75 -8.60 -2.91 -7.41
N LEU A 76 -7.62 -3.08 -8.29
CA LEU A 76 -7.60 -2.51 -9.64
C LEU A 76 -8.17 -3.45 -10.71
N GLY A 77 -8.59 -4.68 -10.34
CA GLY A 77 -9.07 -5.68 -11.28
C GLY A 77 -8.01 -6.13 -12.29
N ALA A 78 -6.73 -6.04 -11.92
CA ALA A 78 -5.60 -6.40 -12.77
C ALA A 78 -5.30 -7.92 -12.70
N VAL A 79 -6.35 -8.74 -12.70
CA VAL A 79 -6.27 -10.20 -12.61
C VAL A 79 -5.91 -10.76 -13.98
N PRO A 80 -4.82 -11.55 -14.13
CA PRO A 80 -4.48 -12.18 -15.40
C PRO A 80 -5.56 -13.18 -15.88
N ASP A 81 -5.79 -13.23 -17.19
CA ASP A 81 -6.87 -14.04 -17.80
C ASP A 81 -6.82 -15.51 -17.40
N ARG A 82 -5.63 -16.08 -17.16
CA ARG A 82 -5.48 -17.49 -16.81
C ARG A 82 -6.18 -17.90 -15.51
N TYR A 83 -6.53 -16.94 -14.66
CA TYR A 83 -7.30 -17.22 -13.43
C TYR A 83 -8.81 -17.27 -13.68
N ASN A 84 -9.27 -17.08 -14.92
CA ASN A 84 -10.68 -17.17 -15.34
C ASN A 84 -11.63 -16.28 -14.52
N TRP A 85 -11.11 -15.19 -13.94
CA TRP A 85 -11.93 -14.27 -13.17
C TRP A 85 -12.83 -13.45 -14.09
N GLN A 86 -14.12 -13.51 -13.81
CA GLN A 86 -15.15 -12.77 -14.53
C GLN A 86 -16.14 -12.25 -13.48
N GLY A 87 -15.91 -11.09 -12.94
CA GLY A 87 -16.76 -10.56 -11.89
C GLY A 87 -16.52 -9.08 -11.66
N ASP A 88 -17.25 -8.52 -10.70
CA ASP A 88 -17.03 -7.16 -10.27
C ASP A 88 -16.00 -7.12 -9.13
N ASP A 89 -16.17 -7.92 -8.08
CA ASP A 89 -15.21 -8.04 -7.00
C ASP A 89 -14.37 -9.32 -7.12
N VAL A 90 -13.10 -9.23 -6.75
CA VAL A 90 -12.18 -10.39 -6.71
C VAL A 90 -12.42 -11.16 -5.42
N ASP A 91 -12.88 -12.41 -5.54
CA ASP A 91 -13.10 -13.30 -4.41
C ASP A 91 -11.81 -13.89 -3.83
N LEU A 92 -11.89 -14.49 -2.64
CA LEU A 92 -10.73 -15.10 -1.98
C LEU A 92 -10.21 -16.35 -2.73
N LYS A 93 -11.04 -17.04 -3.51
CA LYS A 93 -10.60 -18.17 -4.33
C LYS A 93 -9.63 -17.68 -5.41
N THR A 94 -9.99 -16.61 -6.14
CA THR A 94 -9.14 -15.97 -7.14
C THR A 94 -7.89 -15.35 -6.50
N TYR A 95 -8.06 -14.66 -5.37
CA TYR A 95 -6.96 -14.07 -4.59
C TYR A 95 -5.90 -15.13 -4.26
N PHE A 96 -6.29 -16.26 -3.69
CA PHE A 96 -5.35 -17.31 -3.31
C PHE A 96 -4.86 -18.13 -4.49
N ALA A 97 -5.61 -18.23 -5.60
CA ALA A 97 -5.11 -18.82 -6.84
C ALA A 97 -3.93 -17.99 -7.39
N MET A 98 -4.02 -16.67 -7.37
CA MET A 98 -2.89 -15.79 -7.74
C MET A 98 -1.70 -15.94 -6.77
N ALA A 99 -1.97 -16.10 -5.46
CA ALA A 99 -0.94 -16.20 -4.44
C ALA A 99 -0.17 -17.53 -4.44
N ARG A 100 -0.83 -18.63 -4.74
CA ARG A 100 -0.33 -19.99 -4.49
C ARG A 100 -0.49 -20.96 -5.66
N GLY A 101 -1.16 -20.52 -6.71
CA GLY A 101 -1.66 -21.41 -7.75
C GLY A 101 -2.92 -22.17 -7.32
N SER A 102 -3.46 -22.92 -8.25
CA SER A 102 -4.59 -23.82 -8.02
C SER A 102 -4.38 -25.10 -8.81
N GLN A 103 -4.68 -26.24 -8.21
CA GLN A 103 -4.62 -27.57 -8.84
C GLN A 103 -5.96 -28.28 -8.60
N THR A 104 -7.02 -27.72 -9.15
CA THR A 104 -8.36 -28.30 -9.12
C THR A 104 -8.83 -28.68 -10.51
N LYS A 105 -9.89 -29.49 -10.62
CA LYS A 105 -10.49 -29.80 -11.92
C LYS A 105 -11.05 -28.57 -12.65
N GLU A 106 -11.41 -27.53 -11.89
CA GLU A 106 -11.99 -26.30 -12.42
C GLU A 106 -10.94 -25.28 -12.83
N LEU A 107 -9.80 -25.27 -12.11
CA LEU A 107 -8.73 -24.31 -12.31
C LEU A 107 -7.38 -24.96 -12.01
N ASP A 108 -6.57 -25.15 -13.04
CA ASP A 108 -5.18 -25.63 -12.93
C ASP A 108 -4.24 -24.52 -13.44
N VAL A 109 -3.68 -23.75 -12.50
CA VAL A 109 -2.84 -22.58 -12.82
C VAL A 109 -1.72 -22.43 -11.80
N SER A 110 -0.58 -21.91 -12.27
CA SER A 110 0.54 -21.50 -11.41
C SER A 110 0.23 -20.18 -10.70
N ALA A 111 0.86 -19.97 -9.54
CA ALA A 111 0.87 -18.68 -8.87
C ALA A 111 1.52 -17.59 -9.73
N LEU A 112 1.31 -16.32 -9.36
CA LEU A 112 2.10 -15.20 -9.86
C LEU A 112 3.57 -15.36 -9.45
N GLU A 113 4.47 -14.76 -10.22
CA GLU A 113 5.89 -14.68 -9.84
C GLU A 113 6.03 -13.96 -8.50
N MET A 114 6.93 -14.46 -7.65
CA MET A 114 7.22 -13.85 -6.35
C MET A 114 8.64 -13.32 -6.34
N THR A 115 8.80 -12.06 -5.92
CA THR A 115 10.12 -11.44 -5.77
C THR A 115 10.20 -10.62 -4.48
N LYS A 116 11.42 -10.22 -4.11
CA LYS A 116 11.64 -9.45 -2.87
C LYS A 116 11.00 -8.07 -2.95
N TRP A 117 10.34 -7.68 -1.85
CA TRP A 117 9.92 -6.32 -1.61
C TRP A 117 11.14 -5.46 -1.28
N PHE A 118 11.69 -4.80 -2.29
CA PHE A 118 12.95 -4.05 -2.24
C PHE A 118 14.09 -4.89 -1.65
N ASP A 119 14.81 -4.41 -0.66
CA ASP A 119 15.90 -5.13 0.01
C ASP A 119 15.48 -5.81 1.33
N THR A 120 14.19 -6.04 1.51
CA THR A 120 13.63 -6.71 2.68
C THR A 120 13.60 -8.22 2.53
N ASN A 121 13.28 -8.93 3.62
CA ASN A 121 12.95 -10.35 3.58
C ASN A 121 11.47 -10.62 3.22
N TYR A 122 10.66 -9.58 3.05
CA TYR A 122 9.32 -9.70 2.51
C TYR A 122 9.36 -9.91 0.99
N HIS A 123 8.36 -10.62 0.49
CA HIS A 123 8.16 -10.84 -0.94
C HIS A 123 6.79 -10.31 -1.32
N TYR A 124 6.64 -9.92 -2.57
CA TYR A 124 5.37 -9.56 -3.16
C TYR A 124 5.13 -10.37 -4.44
N LEU A 125 3.88 -10.49 -4.83
CA LEU A 125 3.48 -11.11 -6.09
C LEU A 125 3.52 -10.08 -7.20
N VAL A 126 4.28 -10.38 -8.25
CA VAL A 126 4.51 -9.47 -9.37
C VAL A 126 3.25 -9.37 -10.22
N PRO A 127 2.65 -8.18 -10.39
CA PRO A 127 1.51 -8.00 -11.27
C PRO A 127 1.92 -8.27 -12.73
N GLU A 128 1.08 -8.97 -13.48
CA GLU A 128 1.28 -9.23 -14.90
C GLU A 128 0.27 -8.41 -15.70
N LEU A 129 0.75 -7.45 -16.48
CA LEU A 129 -0.09 -6.49 -17.18
C LEU A 129 0.04 -6.65 -18.71
N LYS A 130 -1.09 -6.57 -19.41
CA LYS A 130 -1.15 -6.46 -20.88
C LYS A 130 -0.94 -5.00 -21.29
N SER A 131 -0.51 -4.78 -22.54
CA SER A 131 -0.32 -3.43 -23.09
C SER A 131 -1.61 -2.61 -23.22
N ASP A 132 -2.75 -3.27 -23.26
CA ASP A 132 -4.10 -2.67 -23.30
C ASP A 132 -4.87 -2.87 -21.99
N GLN A 133 -4.16 -3.13 -20.88
CA GLN A 133 -4.74 -3.42 -19.58
C GLN A 133 -5.78 -2.37 -19.20
N LYS A 134 -6.99 -2.85 -18.92
CA LYS A 134 -8.05 -2.04 -18.36
C LYS A 134 -8.12 -2.26 -16.87
N PHE A 135 -8.39 -1.17 -16.15
CA PHE A 135 -8.53 -1.18 -14.72
C PHE A 135 -9.95 -0.83 -14.31
N LYS A 136 -10.43 -1.41 -13.22
CA LYS A 136 -11.69 -1.07 -12.56
C LYS A 136 -11.58 -1.33 -11.07
N ILE A 137 -12.41 -0.68 -10.25
CA ILE A 137 -12.46 -0.99 -8.81
C ILE A 137 -13.11 -2.37 -8.66
N SER A 138 -12.33 -3.34 -8.17
CA SER A 138 -12.72 -4.74 -8.04
C SER A 138 -12.42 -5.33 -6.66
N SER A 139 -12.33 -4.45 -5.67
CA SER A 139 -12.32 -4.81 -4.25
C SER A 139 -12.84 -3.66 -3.40
N GLN A 140 -13.62 -3.98 -2.39
CA GLN A 140 -14.13 -2.99 -1.44
C GLN A 140 -13.23 -2.87 -0.20
N LYS A 141 -12.16 -3.67 -0.10
CA LYS A 141 -11.29 -3.80 1.06
C LYS A 141 -10.87 -2.45 1.68
N PRO A 142 -10.26 -1.47 0.94
CA PRO A 142 -9.81 -0.23 1.56
C PRO A 142 -10.95 0.60 2.17
N PHE A 143 -12.13 0.53 1.58
CA PHE A 143 -13.31 1.25 2.05
C PHE A 143 -13.95 0.57 3.25
N GLU A 144 -14.00 -0.76 3.23
CA GLU A 144 -14.58 -1.57 4.32
C GLU A 144 -13.70 -1.52 5.56
N GLU A 145 -12.38 -1.68 5.43
CA GLU A 145 -11.45 -1.59 6.56
C GLU A 145 -11.41 -0.18 7.17
N PHE A 146 -11.52 0.86 6.35
CA PHE A 146 -11.65 2.23 6.85
C PHE A 146 -12.94 2.42 7.65
N LYS A 147 -14.09 1.97 7.14
CA LYS A 147 -15.38 2.00 7.85
C LYS A 147 -15.37 1.14 9.11
N GLU A 148 -14.72 -0.02 9.07
CA GLU A 148 -14.55 -0.91 10.22
C GLU A 148 -13.82 -0.19 11.36
N ALA A 149 -12.71 0.49 11.04
CA ALA A 149 -11.96 1.29 12.01
C ALA A 149 -12.82 2.44 12.57
N GLN A 150 -13.51 3.20 11.71
CA GLN A 150 -14.42 4.27 12.11
C GLN A 150 -15.52 3.77 13.07
N SER A 151 -16.15 2.65 12.72
CA SER A 151 -17.23 2.04 13.52
C SER A 151 -16.74 1.54 14.88
N ALA A 152 -15.45 1.19 14.97
CA ALA A 152 -14.78 0.81 16.21
C ALA A 152 -14.25 2.02 17.02
N GLY A 153 -14.47 3.25 16.54
CA GLY A 153 -14.08 4.49 17.22
C GLY A 153 -12.63 4.93 16.96
N TYR A 154 -11.96 4.36 15.95
CA TYR A 154 -10.59 4.72 15.57
C TYR A 154 -10.59 5.69 14.38
N LYS A 155 -9.84 6.78 14.52
CA LYS A 155 -9.48 7.65 13.40
C LYS A 155 -8.25 7.08 12.71
N THR A 156 -8.41 6.64 11.48
CA THR A 156 -7.31 6.05 10.70
C THR A 156 -7.08 6.81 9.40
N LYS A 157 -5.87 6.67 8.87
CA LYS A 157 -5.52 7.03 7.50
C LYS A 157 -5.42 5.75 6.66
N PRO A 158 -6.28 5.54 5.65
CA PRO A 158 -6.14 4.40 4.74
C PRO A 158 -4.85 4.54 3.94
N ALA A 159 -4.07 3.44 3.87
CA ALA A 159 -2.85 3.36 3.09
C ALA A 159 -3.13 2.67 1.75
N LEU A 160 -2.66 3.27 0.67
CA LEU A 160 -2.76 2.76 -0.69
C LEU A 160 -1.37 2.64 -1.30
N LEU A 161 -1.08 1.55 -1.99
CA LEU A 161 0.11 1.47 -2.84
C LEU A 161 -0.04 2.46 -4.01
N GLY A 162 0.96 3.30 -4.22
CA GLY A 162 0.93 4.35 -5.23
C GLY A 162 0.93 3.80 -6.66
N PRO A 163 0.31 4.52 -7.60
CA PRO A 163 0.13 4.03 -8.97
C PRO A 163 1.46 3.89 -9.74
N ILE A 164 2.45 4.74 -9.46
CA ILE A 164 3.76 4.66 -10.12
C ILE A 164 4.52 3.43 -9.61
N THR A 165 4.54 3.21 -8.28
CA THR A 165 5.13 2.00 -7.70
C THR A 165 4.45 0.75 -8.23
N PHE A 166 3.11 0.70 -8.26
CA PHE A 166 2.39 -0.46 -8.78
C PHE A 166 2.81 -0.79 -10.22
N LEU A 167 2.86 0.20 -11.11
CA LEU A 167 3.22 -0.03 -12.52
C LEU A 167 4.68 -0.43 -12.69
N LEU A 168 5.61 0.20 -11.97
CA LEU A 168 7.04 -0.11 -12.09
C LEU A 168 7.44 -1.44 -11.44
N LEU A 169 6.65 -1.94 -10.48
CA LEU A 169 6.81 -3.28 -9.92
C LEU A 169 6.12 -4.37 -10.75
N SER A 170 5.31 -3.98 -11.74
CA SER A 170 4.60 -4.90 -12.61
C SER A 170 5.48 -5.38 -13.76
N LYS A 171 5.13 -6.55 -14.30
CA LYS A 171 5.76 -7.14 -15.47
C LYS A 171 4.81 -7.06 -16.67
N SER A 172 5.31 -6.59 -17.80
CA SER A 172 4.55 -6.63 -19.05
C SER A 172 4.56 -8.06 -19.62
N THR A 173 3.38 -8.56 -19.97
CA THR A 173 3.28 -9.86 -20.68
C THR A 173 3.67 -9.75 -22.15
N GLU A 174 3.83 -8.55 -22.69
CA GLU A 174 4.09 -8.27 -24.10
C GLU A 174 5.40 -7.49 -24.32
N GLY A 175 6.22 -7.31 -23.26
CA GLY A 175 7.50 -6.60 -23.31
C GLY A 175 7.43 -5.09 -23.48
N LYS A 176 6.24 -4.47 -23.30
CA LYS A 176 6.07 -3.02 -23.34
C LYS A 176 6.33 -2.39 -21.97
N ASN A 177 6.57 -1.09 -21.94
CA ASN A 177 6.75 -0.35 -20.70
C ASN A 177 5.41 -0.28 -19.92
N THR A 178 5.35 -0.82 -18.72
CA THR A 178 4.16 -0.82 -17.87
C THR A 178 3.73 0.59 -17.44
N LEU A 179 4.65 1.55 -17.39
CA LEU A 179 4.35 2.95 -17.08
C LEU A 179 3.46 3.63 -18.14
N ASP A 180 3.41 3.11 -19.38
CA ASP A 180 2.52 3.62 -20.43
C ASP A 180 1.04 3.39 -20.08
N LEU A 181 0.76 2.50 -19.12
CA LEU A 181 -0.58 2.26 -18.60
C LEU A 181 -1.06 3.28 -17.57
N LEU A 182 -0.22 4.26 -17.21
CA LEU A 182 -0.56 5.25 -16.18
C LEU A 182 -1.85 6.03 -16.54
N ASP A 183 -2.02 6.39 -17.80
CA ASP A 183 -3.21 7.11 -18.27
C ASP A 183 -4.49 6.25 -18.18
N ASN A 184 -4.37 4.92 -18.25
CA ASN A 184 -5.48 3.99 -18.05
C ASN A 184 -5.75 3.75 -16.56
N LEU A 185 -4.72 3.67 -15.73
CA LEU A 185 -4.79 3.40 -14.30
C LEU A 185 -5.29 4.60 -13.51
N LEU A 186 -4.73 5.77 -13.78
CA LEU A 186 -4.93 6.97 -12.97
C LEU A 186 -6.41 7.33 -12.77
N PRO A 187 -7.29 7.33 -13.79
CA PRO A 187 -8.70 7.64 -13.60
C PRO A 187 -9.41 6.72 -12.60
N VAL A 188 -9.01 5.44 -12.53
CA VAL A 188 -9.57 4.48 -11.57
C VAL A 188 -9.02 4.75 -10.18
N TYR A 189 -7.72 5.04 -10.08
CA TYR A 189 -7.07 5.38 -8.83
C TYR A 189 -7.67 6.65 -8.20
N LEU A 190 -7.93 7.68 -8.99
CA LEU A 190 -8.59 8.91 -8.54
C LEU A 190 -10.00 8.64 -7.99
N LYS A 191 -10.76 7.71 -8.57
CA LYS A 191 -12.06 7.29 -8.02
C LYS A 191 -11.93 6.62 -6.66
N ILE A 192 -10.86 5.84 -6.43
CA ILE A 192 -10.58 5.21 -5.13
C ILE A 192 -10.31 6.30 -4.08
N VAL A 193 -9.41 7.24 -4.40
CA VAL A 193 -9.07 8.36 -3.51
C VAL A 193 -10.30 9.21 -3.19
N LYS A 194 -11.08 9.58 -4.22
CA LYS A 194 -12.34 10.31 -4.04
C LYS A 194 -13.31 9.59 -3.12
N LYS A 195 -13.48 8.27 -3.30
CA LYS A 195 -14.39 7.47 -2.47
C LYS A 195 -13.93 7.44 -0.99
N LEU A 196 -12.64 7.40 -0.71
CA LEU A 196 -12.12 7.51 0.65
C LEU A 196 -12.38 8.91 1.26
N ASN A 197 -12.20 9.99 0.48
CA ASN A 197 -12.59 11.33 0.89
C ASN A 197 -14.09 11.42 1.20
N ASP A 198 -14.94 10.89 0.34
CA ASP A 198 -16.41 10.91 0.52
C ASP A 198 -16.83 10.09 1.77
N LEU A 199 -16.03 9.12 2.20
CA LEU A 199 -16.21 8.39 3.46
C LEU A 199 -15.68 9.14 4.70
N GLY A 200 -15.06 10.30 4.51
CA GLY A 200 -14.59 11.16 5.59
C GLY A 200 -13.18 10.86 6.08
N ALA A 201 -12.32 10.27 5.24
CA ALA A 201 -10.90 10.12 5.56
C ALA A 201 -10.25 11.51 5.71
N GLU A 202 -9.73 11.84 6.89
CA GLU A 202 -9.01 13.11 7.10
C GLU A 202 -7.64 13.10 6.40
N TRP A 203 -6.97 11.94 6.41
CA TRP A 203 -5.71 11.69 5.75
C TRP A 203 -5.81 10.42 4.89
N ILE A 204 -5.16 10.44 3.73
CA ILE A 204 -4.94 9.26 2.88
C ILE A 204 -3.44 9.14 2.67
N GLN A 205 -2.89 7.95 2.95
CA GLN A 205 -1.49 7.64 2.74
C GLN A 205 -1.31 7.00 1.36
N ILE A 206 -0.35 7.51 0.58
CA ILE A 206 0.04 6.99 -0.73
C ILE A 206 1.48 6.52 -0.63
N ASP A 207 1.70 5.22 -0.74
CA ASP A 207 3.03 4.61 -0.63
C ASP A 207 3.70 4.50 -2.01
N GLU A 208 4.72 5.32 -2.24
CA GLU A 208 5.54 5.30 -3.45
C GLU A 208 7.01 4.96 -3.12
N PRO A 209 7.28 3.77 -2.56
CA PRO A 209 8.65 3.39 -2.22
C PRO A 209 9.58 3.26 -3.43
N ILE A 210 9.05 3.17 -4.65
CA ILE A 210 9.86 3.16 -5.86
C ILE A 210 10.66 4.45 -6.05
N PHE A 211 10.22 5.55 -5.42
CA PHE A 211 10.87 6.86 -5.53
C PHE A 211 12.27 6.92 -4.91
N VAL A 212 12.69 5.91 -4.18
CA VAL A 212 14.07 5.78 -3.67
C VAL A 212 14.99 5.04 -4.64
N LYS A 213 14.47 4.58 -5.80
CA LYS A 213 15.27 3.94 -6.83
C LYS A 213 15.80 4.98 -7.82
N ASP A 214 16.82 4.58 -8.58
CA ASP A 214 17.29 5.36 -9.72
C ASP A 214 16.23 5.32 -10.84
N LEU A 215 15.53 6.43 -11.01
CA LEU A 215 14.41 6.57 -11.95
C LEU A 215 14.86 7.35 -13.19
N ASP A 216 14.45 6.87 -14.36
CA ASP A 216 14.67 7.60 -15.60
C ASP A 216 13.80 8.86 -15.71
N GLU A 217 14.17 9.78 -16.61
CA GLU A 217 13.49 11.06 -16.83
C GLU A 217 12.00 10.87 -17.22
N GLY A 218 11.69 9.78 -17.91
CA GLY A 218 10.31 9.45 -18.32
C GLY A 218 9.41 9.20 -17.13
N VAL A 219 9.93 8.56 -16.07
CA VAL A 219 9.22 8.36 -14.79
C VAL A 219 9.14 9.68 -14.02
N VAL A 220 10.29 10.35 -13.82
CA VAL A 220 10.41 11.57 -13.01
C VAL A 220 9.43 12.64 -13.51
N SER A 221 9.35 12.86 -14.82
CA SER A 221 8.45 13.85 -15.43
C SER A 221 6.95 13.61 -15.19
N LYS A 222 6.55 12.40 -14.77
CA LYS A 222 5.15 12.06 -14.48
C LYS A 222 4.77 12.24 -13.00
N ILE A 223 5.76 12.35 -12.09
CA ILE A 223 5.55 12.34 -10.64
C ILE A 223 4.62 13.47 -10.21
N LYS A 224 5.01 14.72 -10.46
CA LYS A 224 4.26 15.90 -10.02
C LYS A 224 2.83 15.90 -10.55
N LYS A 225 2.65 15.62 -11.85
CA LYS A 225 1.32 15.57 -12.47
C LYS A 225 0.43 14.52 -11.82
N THR A 226 0.97 13.33 -11.56
CA THR A 226 0.23 12.23 -10.92
C THR A 226 -0.17 12.59 -9.49
N LEU A 227 0.77 13.12 -8.71
CA LEU A 227 0.52 13.52 -7.33
C LEU A 227 -0.50 14.66 -7.21
N ASN A 228 -0.45 15.64 -8.12
CA ASN A 228 -1.42 16.74 -8.16
C ASN A 228 -2.82 16.25 -8.50
N ALA A 229 -2.95 15.33 -9.46
CA ALA A 229 -4.25 14.71 -9.77
C ALA A 229 -4.81 13.93 -8.56
N ILE A 230 -3.97 13.20 -7.84
CA ILE A 230 -4.35 12.50 -6.61
C ILE A 230 -4.83 13.50 -5.55
N LYS A 231 -4.09 14.59 -5.34
CA LYS A 231 -4.48 15.63 -4.37
C LYS A 231 -5.79 16.32 -4.74
N GLU A 232 -6.00 16.62 -6.01
CA GLU A 232 -7.26 17.18 -6.50
C GLU A 232 -8.44 16.24 -6.21
N ALA A 233 -8.30 14.94 -6.51
CA ALA A 233 -9.32 13.94 -6.24
C ALA A 233 -9.59 13.70 -4.75
N ALA A 234 -8.61 13.97 -3.90
CA ALA A 234 -8.73 13.85 -2.45
C ALA A 234 -9.63 14.94 -1.82
N GLY A 235 -9.94 16.00 -2.54
CA GLY A 235 -10.83 17.05 -2.04
C GLY A 235 -10.36 17.62 -0.69
N ASN A 236 -11.16 17.43 0.36
CA ASN A 236 -10.85 17.89 1.71
C ASN A 236 -9.86 16.99 2.47
N SER A 237 -9.62 15.77 1.99
CA SER A 237 -8.63 14.88 2.59
C SER A 237 -7.21 15.40 2.35
N LYS A 238 -6.34 15.19 3.32
CA LYS A 238 -4.91 15.46 3.18
C LYS A 238 -4.20 14.22 2.63
N ILE A 239 -3.23 14.44 1.76
CA ILE A 239 -2.39 13.39 1.19
C ILE A 239 -1.05 13.36 1.92
N LEU A 240 -0.72 12.21 2.50
CA LEU A 240 0.60 11.87 2.98
C LEU A 240 1.28 10.96 1.92
N LEU A 241 2.21 11.51 1.17
CA LEU A 241 3.09 10.71 0.33
C LEU A 241 4.15 10.03 1.20
N THR A 242 4.29 8.70 1.06
CA THR A 242 5.22 7.93 1.88
C THR A 242 6.31 7.31 1.00
N THR A 243 7.58 7.65 1.30
CA THR A 243 8.76 7.05 0.71
C THR A 243 9.61 6.41 1.82
N TYR A 244 10.17 5.24 1.57
CA TYR A 244 10.97 4.53 2.58
C TYR A 244 12.00 3.60 1.92
N PHE A 245 12.94 3.10 2.72
CA PHE A 245 14.07 2.20 2.45
C PHE A 245 15.38 2.88 2.06
N GLU A 246 15.37 4.13 1.55
CA GLU A 246 16.55 4.89 1.15
C GLU A 246 16.22 6.39 1.11
N SER A 247 17.21 7.21 0.73
CA SER A 247 16.97 8.60 0.34
C SER A 247 16.30 8.67 -1.03
N ILE A 248 15.42 9.64 -1.20
CA ILE A 248 14.92 9.99 -2.53
C ILE A 248 16.02 10.77 -3.30
N ASP A 249 16.11 10.55 -4.61
CA ASP A 249 17.02 11.28 -5.48
C ASP A 249 16.61 12.77 -5.59
N GLN A 250 17.57 13.64 -5.92
CA GLN A 250 17.34 15.09 -6.04
C GLN A 250 16.26 15.43 -7.07
N LYS A 251 16.23 14.75 -8.23
CA LYS A 251 15.23 14.98 -9.27
C LYS A 251 13.83 14.59 -8.81
N VAL A 252 13.72 13.46 -8.13
CA VAL A 252 12.46 12.99 -7.51
C VAL A 252 12.02 13.96 -6.43
N LYS A 253 12.93 14.42 -5.58
CA LYS A 253 12.66 15.42 -4.53
C LYS A 253 12.06 16.68 -5.13
N GLU A 254 12.63 17.21 -6.21
CA GLU A 254 12.14 18.42 -6.87
C GLU A 254 10.68 18.26 -7.32
N GLU A 255 10.32 17.17 -7.96
CA GLU A 255 8.95 16.89 -8.40
C GLU A 255 7.98 16.67 -7.23
N VAL A 256 8.40 15.90 -6.21
CA VAL A 256 7.59 15.63 -5.01
C VAL A 256 7.31 16.92 -4.24
N PHE A 257 8.33 17.74 -3.98
CA PHE A 257 8.15 18.96 -3.18
C PHE A 257 7.47 20.08 -3.96
N ALA A 258 7.52 20.05 -5.29
CA ALA A 258 6.76 20.94 -6.17
C ALA A 258 5.31 20.48 -6.43
N SER A 259 4.91 19.27 -5.96
CA SER A 259 3.54 18.77 -6.07
C SER A 259 2.62 19.36 -4.99
N ASP A 260 1.32 19.15 -5.09
CA ASP A 260 0.31 19.70 -4.17
C ASP A 260 0.00 18.80 -2.98
N VAL A 261 0.73 17.68 -2.76
CA VAL A 261 0.53 16.82 -1.58
C VAL A 261 0.77 17.60 -0.28
N ASP A 262 0.04 17.27 0.77
CA ASP A 262 0.06 18.00 2.05
C ASP A 262 1.27 17.65 2.91
N ALA A 263 1.70 16.39 2.86
CA ALA A 263 2.82 15.90 3.66
C ALA A 263 3.66 14.88 2.88
N VAL A 264 4.94 14.82 3.24
CA VAL A 264 5.90 13.85 2.70
C VAL A 264 6.56 13.11 3.87
N HIS A 265 6.56 11.78 3.81
CA HIS A 265 7.34 10.94 4.72
C HIS A 265 8.72 10.68 4.15
N LEU A 266 9.73 10.92 4.97
CA LEU A 266 11.14 10.71 4.66
C LEU A 266 11.75 9.71 5.64
N ASP A 267 12.35 8.64 5.12
CA ASP A 267 13.13 7.69 5.92
C ASP A 267 14.46 8.37 6.36
N LEU A 268 14.63 8.60 7.65
CA LEU A 268 15.85 9.16 8.22
C LEU A 268 16.77 8.11 8.84
N VAL A 269 16.33 6.84 8.83
CA VAL A 269 17.16 5.73 9.33
C VAL A 269 18.09 5.21 8.25
N ARG A 270 17.62 5.10 7.03
CA ARG A 270 18.38 4.59 5.88
C ARG A 270 18.67 5.65 4.82
N GLY A 271 17.87 6.68 4.80
CA GLY A 271 17.98 7.80 3.87
C GLY A 271 18.71 8.99 4.47
N GLU A 272 20.00 8.88 4.75
CA GLU A 272 20.80 9.97 5.37
C GLU A 272 20.71 11.28 4.60
N ASN A 273 20.68 11.25 3.25
CA ASN A 273 20.56 12.46 2.44
C ASN A 273 19.23 13.18 2.62
N ASN A 274 18.18 12.51 3.10
CA ASN A 274 16.88 13.11 3.35
C ASN A 274 16.92 14.22 4.41
N PHE A 275 17.92 14.21 5.31
CA PHE A 275 18.14 15.32 6.27
C PHE A 275 18.34 16.66 5.58
N ASN A 276 18.96 16.68 4.39
CA ASN A 276 19.19 17.89 3.65
C ASN A 276 17.89 18.54 3.12
N TYR A 277 16.79 17.75 3.05
CA TYR A 277 15.51 18.21 2.53
C TYR A 277 14.59 18.81 3.60
N ILE A 278 14.93 18.65 4.88
CA ILE A 278 14.10 19.09 6.00
C ILE A 278 14.06 20.62 6.07
N LYS A 279 15.22 21.26 5.96
CA LYS A 279 15.37 22.71 6.17
C LYS A 279 14.62 23.55 5.12
N ASP A 280 14.56 23.07 3.89
CA ASP A 280 14.01 23.81 2.75
C ASP A 280 12.57 23.37 2.41
N SER A 281 11.95 22.58 3.29
CA SER A 281 10.62 22.05 3.02
C SER A 281 9.53 23.09 3.30
N ASN A 282 8.66 23.28 2.33
CA ASN A 282 7.40 24.02 2.46
C ASN A 282 6.20 23.11 2.80
N LYS A 283 6.45 21.83 3.06
CA LYS A 283 5.42 20.81 3.34
C LYS A 283 5.47 20.34 4.79
N THR A 284 4.38 19.78 5.27
CA THR A 284 4.40 18.97 6.50
C THR A 284 5.29 17.76 6.27
N LEU A 285 6.23 17.52 7.19
CA LEU A 285 7.12 16.36 7.11
C LEU A 285 6.70 15.30 8.12
N SER A 286 6.65 14.07 7.65
CA SER A 286 6.61 12.87 8.47
C SER A 286 8.01 12.25 8.49
N LEU A 287 8.62 12.15 9.65
CA LEU A 287 10.00 11.73 9.80
C LEU A 287 10.08 10.30 10.30
N GLY A 288 10.61 9.42 9.48
CA GLY A 288 10.86 8.01 9.78
C GLY A 288 12.12 7.85 10.63
N VAL A 289 11.98 7.94 11.94
CA VAL A 289 13.11 7.97 12.89
C VAL A 289 13.30 6.67 13.66
N ILE A 290 12.39 5.71 13.50
CA ILE A 290 12.45 4.42 14.21
C ILE A 290 12.98 3.34 13.29
N ASN A 291 14.09 2.71 13.69
CA ASN A 291 14.62 1.56 12.96
C ASN A 291 13.83 0.29 13.34
N GLY A 292 12.84 -0.07 12.50
CA GLY A 292 12.03 -1.27 12.67
C GLY A 292 12.77 -2.60 12.41
N ARG A 293 14.04 -2.58 11.99
CA ARG A 293 14.84 -3.79 11.70
C ARG A 293 15.66 -4.28 12.87
N ASN A 294 15.71 -3.51 13.97
CA ASN A 294 16.42 -3.90 15.18
C ASN A 294 15.49 -3.83 16.40
N ILE A 295 15.98 -4.33 17.54
CA ILE A 295 15.24 -4.37 18.82
C ILE A 295 15.63 -3.25 19.77
N TRP A 296 16.54 -2.37 19.38
CA TRP A 296 17.05 -1.33 20.25
C TRP A 296 16.07 -0.18 20.35
N LYS A 297 15.87 0.31 21.56
CA LYS A 297 15.07 1.50 21.82
C LYS A 297 15.78 2.73 21.25
N SER A 298 15.13 3.46 20.38
CA SER A 298 15.63 4.74 19.88
C SER A 298 15.55 5.81 20.97
N ASP A 299 16.59 6.63 21.09
CA ASP A 299 16.56 7.82 21.94
C ASP A 299 15.90 8.98 21.19
N LEU A 300 14.60 9.12 21.38
CA LEU A 300 13.82 10.14 20.70
C LEU A 300 14.23 11.57 21.10
N THR A 301 14.80 11.76 22.28
CA THR A 301 15.27 13.09 22.73
C THR A 301 16.47 13.58 21.92
N GLN A 302 17.31 12.65 21.44
CA GLN A 302 18.44 12.99 20.57
C GLN A 302 18.05 13.13 19.10
N ILE A 303 16.94 12.53 18.70
CA ILE A 303 16.49 12.48 17.29
C ILE A 303 15.63 13.69 16.93
N ILE A 304 14.84 14.20 17.88
CA ILE A 304 13.91 15.33 17.72
C ILE A 304 14.55 16.61 18.25
#